data_9c4ab2a85a21dd426becd6ecf5f9c97b
#
_entry.id   9c4ab2a85a21dd426becd6ecf5f9c97b
#
_cell.length_a   1.000
_cell.length_b   1.000
_cell.length_c   1.000
_cell.angle_alpha   90.00
_cell.angle_beta   90.00
_cell.angle_gamma   90.00
#
_symmetry.space_group_name_H-M   'P 1'
#
loop_
_entity.id
_entity.type
_entity.pdbx_description
1 polymer ?
#
loop_
_entity_poly.entity_id
_entity_poly.type
_entity_poly.pdbx_seq_one_letter_code
_entity_poly.pdbx_strand_id
1 'polypeptide(L)'
;MDQFNLKNYPIYANFLNKLAKDLTKFYYKKLDKPFKISNKLKGKGYDPVTTSDKAFEKFIRSKISKKFPNHQIIGEEYGHKNTKSKFSWVIDPIDGTRSYVVGNPSWSNLISLNYNGEPYLGLANFPKMKKYYLNTSKN
;
A
#
# COMPACT_ATOMS: atom_id res chain seq x y z
N MET A 1 -4.51 -22.97 16.19
CA MET A 1 -5.42 -22.62 15.12
C MET A 1 -5.58 -21.12 15.06
N ASP A 2 -5.11 -20.54 13.99
CA ASP A 2 -5.31 -19.10 13.79
C ASP A 2 -6.76 -18.87 13.53
N GLN A 3 -7.50 -18.79 14.57
CA GLN A 3 -8.86 -18.33 14.41
C GLN A 3 -8.79 -16.83 14.16
N PHE A 4 -9.46 -16.45 13.12
CA PHE A 4 -9.86 -15.10 12.93
C PHE A 4 -10.51 -14.63 14.23
N ASN A 5 -9.77 -13.90 15.00
CA ASN A 5 -10.26 -13.47 16.29
C ASN A 5 -10.65 -12.00 16.18
N LEU A 6 -11.94 -11.76 16.29
CA LEU A 6 -12.48 -10.41 16.33
C LEU A 6 -11.78 -9.54 17.39
N LYS A 7 -11.20 -10.16 18.41
CA LYS A 7 -10.45 -9.44 19.45
C LYS A 7 -9.19 -8.76 18.88
N ASN A 8 -8.63 -9.28 17.80
CA ASN A 8 -7.42 -8.70 17.21
C ASN A 8 -7.72 -7.66 16.14
N TYR A 9 -8.98 -7.51 15.78
CA TYR A 9 -9.38 -6.54 14.77
C TYR A 9 -8.86 -5.12 15.07
N PRO A 10 -8.97 -4.60 16.31
CA PRO A 10 -8.48 -3.25 16.60
C PRO A 10 -6.98 -3.08 16.33
N ILE A 11 -6.18 -4.12 16.53
CA ILE A 11 -4.74 -4.06 16.28
C ILE A 11 -4.48 -3.78 14.80
N TYR A 12 -5.15 -4.51 13.93
CA TYR A 12 -4.96 -4.36 12.48
C TYR A 12 -5.58 -3.06 11.97
N ALA A 13 -6.76 -2.70 12.47
CA ALA A 13 -7.43 -1.45 12.09
C ALA A 13 -6.59 -0.24 12.52
N ASN A 14 -6.07 -0.25 13.73
CA ASN A 14 -5.22 0.84 14.22
C ASN A 14 -3.93 0.94 13.42
N PHE A 15 -3.35 -0.21 13.06
CA PHE A 15 -2.17 -0.23 12.20
C PHE A 15 -2.45 0.44 10.86
N LEU A 16 -3.56 0.08 10.22
CA LEU A 16 -3.93 0.64 8.92
C LEU A 16 -4.29 2.12 8.99
N ASN A 17 -4.96 2.55 10.06
CA ASN A 17 -5.24 3.97 10.29
C ASN A 17 -3.94 4.78 10.36
N LYS A 18 -2.97 4.29 11.11
CA LYS A 18 -1.68 4.96 11.23
C LYS A 18 -0.91 4.91 9.91
N LEU A 19 -0.96 3.78 9.24
CA LEU A 19 -0.26 3.60 7.96
C LEU A 19 -0.78 4.59 6.91
N ALA A 20 -2.09 4.80 6.85
CA ALA A 20 -2.68 5.77 5.92
C ALA A 20 -2.10 7.17 6.13
N LYS A 21 -2.03 7.60 7.38
CA LYS A 21 -1.47 8.91 7.71
C LYS A 21 0.03 8.98 7.39
N ASP A 22 0.75 7.93 7.70
CA ASP A 22 2.18 7.85 7.43
C ASP A 22 2.47 7.84 5.92
N LEU A 23 1.63 7.17 5.13
CA LEU A 23 1.76 7.17 3.67
C LEU A 23 1.59 8.55 3.08
N THR A 24 0.60 9.31 3.54
CA THR A 24 0.37 10.66 3.08
C THR A 24 1.55 11.56 3.42
N LYS A 25 2.08 11.46 4.64
CA LYS A 25 3.28 12.19 5.03
C LYS A 25 4.48 11.80 4.18
N PHE A 26 4.66 10.52 3.93
CA PHE A 26 5.75 10.02 3.11
C PHE A 26 5.67 10.59 1.70
N TYR A 27 4.47 10.59 1.11
CA TYR A 27 4.27 11.13 -0.22
C TYR A 27 4.71 12.60 -0.28
N TYR A 28 4.19 13.45 0.61
CA TYR A 28 4.51 14.88 0.57
C TYR A 28 5.97 15.17 0.89
N LYS A 29 6.58 14.37 1.73
CA LYS A 29 7.98 14.58 2.10
C LYS A 29 8.95 14.10 1.04
N LYS A 30 8.67 12.99 0.37
CA LYS A 30 9.63 12.30 -0.49
C LYS A 30 9.27 12.27 -1.96
N LEU A 31 8.01 12.24 -2.30
CA LEU A 31 7.58 11.93 -3.67
C LEU A 31 6.84 13.08 -4.36
N ASP A 32 6.35 14.06 -3.62
CA ASP A 32 5.63 15.19 -4.20
C ASP A 32 6.62 16.18 -4.83
N LYS A 33 7.17 15.78 -5.95
CA LYS A 33 8.14 16.56 -6.70
C LYS A 33 7.79 16.50 -8.18
N PRO A 34 8.11 17.56 -8.95
CA PRO A 34 7.85 17.53 -10.38
C PRO A 34 8.54 16.33 -11.03
N PHE A 35 7.81 15.62 -11.86
CA PHE A 35 8.42 14.58 -12.68
C PHE A 35 9.32 15.21 -13.72
N LYS A 36 10.54 14.75 -13.79
CA LYS A 36 11.37 15.01 -14.94
C LYS A 36 11.01 13.97 -15.99
N ILE A 37 9.98 14.27 -16.76
CA ILE A 37 9.65 13.48 -17.93
C ILE A 37 10.64 13.87 -19.02
N SER A 38 11.90 13.66 -18.79
CA SER A 38 12.87 14.04 -19.79
C SER A 38 13.17 12.83 -20.68
N ASN A 39 14.27 12.84 -21.22
CA ASN A 39 14.90 11.94 -22.14
C ASN A 39 14.78 10.46 -21.84
N LYS A 40 14.36 10.10 -20.67
CA LYS A 40 14.17 8.72 -20.27
C LYS A 40 13.05 8.05 -21.05
N LEU A 41 12.18 8.85 -21.61
CA LEU A 41 11.13 8.34 -22.49
C LEU A 41 11.65 7.79 -23.79
N LYS A 42 12.89 8.04 -24.11
CA LYS A 42 13.50 7.48 -25.30
C LYS A 42 13.70 5.97 -25.20
N GLY A 43 13.67 5.43 -24.01
CA GLY A 43 13.82 4.01 -23.80
C GLY A 43 12.50 3.28 -23.90
N LYS A 44 12.55 2.06 -24.42
CA LYS A 44 11.40 1.17 -24.41
C LYS A 44 11.05 0.83 -22.95
N GLY A 45 9.77 0.92 -22.62
CA GLY A 45 9.30 0.48 -21.31
C GLY A 45 9.56 1.46 -20.18
N TYR A 46 9.84 2.72 -20.50
CA TYR A 46 9.93 3.72 -19.43
C TYR A 46 8.57 3.93 -18.78
N ASP A 47 8.53 3.73 -17.47
CA ASP A 47 7.36 3.97 -16.66
C ASP A 47 7.69 5.07 -15.66
N PRO A 48 7.11 6.26 -15.80
CA PRO A 48 7.43 7.38 -14.92
C PRO A 48 7.02 7.17 -13.47
N VAL A 49 6.18 6.18 -13.19
CA VAL A 49 5.76 5.89 -11.81
C VAL A 49 6.57 4.79 -11.16
N THR A 50 7.46 4.11 -11.88
CA THR A 50 8.20 2.97 -11.35
C THR A 50 8.95 3.30 -10.06
N THR A 51 9.59 4.47 -10.00
CA THR A 51 10.32 4.90 -8.80
C THR A 51 9.39 5.12 -7.63
N SER A 52 8.23 5.74 -7.88
CA SER A 52 7.25 5.99 -6.83
C SER A 52 6.56 4.72 -6.37
N ASP A 53 6.22 3.82 -7.30
CA ASP A 53 5.66 2.51 -6.97
C ASP A 53 6.59 1.76 -6.03
N LYS A 54 7.86 1.68 -6.38
CA LYS A 54 8.85 0.98 -5.57
C LYS A 54 9.02 1.62 -4.20
N ALA A 55 9.07 2.95 -4.16
CA ALA A 55 9.24 3.67 -2.90
C ALA A 55 8.05 3.43 -1.97
N PHE A 56 6.84 3.51 -2.49
CA PHE A 56 5.64 3.23 -1.69
C PHE A 56 5.61 1.79 -1.20
N GLU A 57 5.88 0.86 -2.09
CA GLU A 57 5.83 -0.56 -1.69
C GLU A 57 6.88 -0.87 -0.64
N LYS A 58 8.09 -0.36 -0.82
CA LYS A 58 9.16 -0.55 0.17
C LYS A 58 8.78 0.03 1.52
N PHE A 59 8.19 1.21 1.53
CA PHE A 59 7.73 1.87 2.75
C PHE A 59 6.67 1.00 3.46
N ILE A 60 5.67 0.55 2.71
CA ILE A 60 4.58 -0.27 3.25
C ILE A 60 5.12 -1.58 3.81
N ARG A 61 5.97 -2.27 3.05
CA ARG A 61 6.58 -3.53 3.49
C ARG A 61 7.38 -3.36 4.78
N SER A 62 8.12 -2.27 4.87
CA SER A 62 8.90 -1.97 6.07
C SER A 62 8.00 -1.84 7.30
N LYS A 63 6.89 -1.12 7.17
CA LYS A 63 5.93 -0.95 8.26
C LYS A 63 5.28 -2.27 8.67
N ILE A 64 4.85 -3.05 7.68
CA ILE A 64 4.22 -4.35 7.94
C ILE A 64 5.22 -5.31 8.61
N SER A 65 6.41 -5.42 8.07
CA SER A 65 7.41 -6.36 8.58
C SER A 65 7.88 -6.01 9.99
N LYS A 66 7.90 -4.73 10.32
CA LYS A 66 8.26 -4.29 11.66
C LYS A 66 7.19 -4.69 12.68
N LYS A 67 5.93 -4.56 12.34
CA LYS A 67 4.81 -4.84 13.25
C LYS A 67 4.40 -6.32 13.23
N PHE A 68 4.42 -6.92 12.04
CA PHE A 68 3.95 -8.29 11.83
C PHE A 68 4.99 -9.07 11.02
N PRO A 69 6.14 -9.39 11.65
CA PRO A 69 7.27 -9.97 10.90
C PRO A 69 6.98 -11.34 10.29
N ASN A 70 5.99 -12.05 10.79
CA ASN A 70 5.67 -13.39 10.31
C ASN A 70 4.56 -13.42 9.26
N HIS A 71 3.95 -12.28 8.97
CA HIS A 71 2.88 -12.23 7.96
C HIS A 71 3.47 -12.29 6.56
N GLN A 72 2.69 -12.85 5.63
CA GLN A 72 3.04 -12.83 4.22
C GLN A 72 2.80 -11.44 3.64
N ILE A 73 3.57 -11.09 2.62
CA ILE A 73 3.40 -9.83 1.88
C ILE A 73 3.47 -10.14 0.40
N ILE A 74 2.47 -9.68 -0.34
CA ILE A 74 2.38 -9.85 -1.78
C ILE A 74 2.32 -8.46 -2.42
N GLY A 75 3.28 -8.14 -3.26
CA GLY A 75 3.30 -6.86 -3.96
C GLY A 75 3.88 -6.99 -5.35
N GLU A 76 3.58 -6.01 -6.19
CA GLU A 76 3.99 -6.05 -7.60
C GLU A 76 5.48 -5.85 -7.81
N GLU A 77 6.10 -5.02 -6.97
CA GLU A 77 7.48 -4.59 -7.21
C GLU A 77 8.52 -5.52 -6.58
N TYR A 78 8.23 -6.04 -5.40
CA TYR A 78 9.20 -6.84 -4.64
C TYR A 78 8.72 -8.26 -4.40
N GLY A 79 7.65 -8.68 -5.06
CA GLY A 79 7.19 -10.06 -5.07
C GLY A 79 6.53 -10.52 -3.79
N HIS A 80 6.68 -11.80 -3.52
CA HIS A 80 5.96 -12.47 -2.45
C HIS A 80 6.91 -12.87 -1.32
N LYS A 81 6.73 -12.25 -0.17
CA LYS A 81 7.34 -12.74 1.07
C LYS A 81 6.46 -13.87 1.60
N ASN A 82 6.88 -15.10 1.35
CA ASN A 82 6.11 -16.28 1.70
C ASN A 82 6.47 -16.75 3.10
N THR A 83 5.47 -16.90 3.96
CA THR A 83 5.63 -17.41 5.31
C THR A 83 4.56 -18.46 5.58
N LYS A 84 4.61 -19.09 6.74
CA LYS A 84 3.61 -20.06 7.16
C LYS A 84 2.34 -19.41 7.72
N SER A 85 2.30 -18.09 7.82
CA SER A 85 1.15 -17.38 8.37
C SER A 85 -0.05 -17.50 7.44
N LYS A 86 -1.23 -17.54 8.02
CA LYS A 86 -2.48 -17.45 7.28
C LYS A 86 -2.83 -16.01 6.94
N PHE A 87 -2.14 -15.04 7.55
CA PHE A 87 -2.30 -13.63 7.20
C PHE A 87 -1.40 -13.27 6.05
N SER A 88 -1.95 -12.56 5.08
CA SER A 88 -1.20 -12.00 3.97
C SER A 88 -1.65 -10.57 3.70
N TRP A 89 -0.70 -9.74 3.36
CA TRP A 89 -0.94 -8.35 2.96
C TRP A 89 -0.75 -8.25 1.46
N VAL A 90 -1.75 -7.74 0.77
CA VAL A 90 -1.66 -7.52 -0.68
C VAL A 90 -1.57 -6.02 -0.91
N ILE A 91 -0.55 -5.60 -1.64
CA ILE A 91 -0.22 -4.20 -1.83
C ILE A 91 -0.31 -3.83 -3.30
N ASP A 92 -1.11 -2.81 -3.60
CA ASP A 92 -1.05 -2.08 -4.86
C ASP A 92 -0.56 -0.67 -4.52
N PRO A 93 0.71 -0.37 -4.76
CA PRO A 93 1.30 0.90 -4.30
C PRO A 93 0.63 2.13 -4.89
N ILE A 94 0.32 2.09 -6.19
CA ILE A 94 -0.37 3.18 -6.87
C ILE A 94 -1.45 2.59 -7.76
N ASP A 95 -2.69 2.73 -7.34
CA ASP A 95 -3.84 2.45 -8.18
C ASP A 95 -4.20 3.76 -8.87
N GLY A 96 -4.41 3.71 -10.17
CA GLY A 96 -4.64 4.92 -10.96
C GLY A 96 -3.34 5.57 -11.42
N THR A 97 -2.48 4.78 -12.03
CA THR A 97 -1.16 5.19 -12.52
C THR A 97 -1.23 6.42 -13.41
N ARG A 98 -2.20 6.47 -14.32
CA ARG A 98 -2.36 7.60 -15.22
C ARG A 98 -2.70 8.88 -14.46
N SER A 99 -3.57 8.77 -13.47
CA SER A 99 -3.90 9.90 -12.61
C SER A 99 -2.68 10.43 -11.88
N TYR A 100 -1.85 9.52 -11.37
CA TYR A 100 -0.61 9.89 -10.70
C TYR A 100 0.29 10.70 -11.62
N VAL A 101 0.49 10.23 -12.84
CA VAL A 101 1.40 10.86 -13.81
C VAL A 101 0.92 12.26 -14.21
N VAL A 102 -0.38 12.44 -14.45
CA VAL A 102 -0.92 13.71 -14.92
C VAL A 102 -1.27 14.68 -13.80
N GLY A 103 -1.02 14.30 -12.56
CA GLY A 103 -1.29 15.18 -11.42
C GLY A 103 -2.74 15.17 -10.93
N ASN A 104 -3.54 14.23 -11.41
CA ASN A 104 -4.92 14.09 -10.94
C ASN A 104 -4.90 13.47 -9.54
N PRO A 105 -5.65 14.01 -8.56
CA PRO A 105 -5.58 13.53 -7.18
C PRO A 105 -6.29 12.19 -6.91
N SER A 106 -6.87 11.56 -7.90
CA SER A 106 -7.71 10.36 -7.69
C SER A 106 -6.96 9.05 -7.59
N TRP A 107 -5.62 9.04 -7.63
CA TRP A 107 -4.85 7.82 -7.42
C TRP A 107 -4.79 7.47 -5.93
N SER A 108 -4.52 6.20 -5.63
CA SER A 108 -4.54 5.73 -4.24
C SER A 108 -3.50 4.65 -3.98
N ASN A 109 -3.17 4.48 -2.70
CA ASN A 109 -2.48 3.30 -2.23
C ASN A 109 -3.54 2.30 -1.77
N LEU A 110 -3.50 1.07 -2.27
CA LEU A 110 -4.43 0.03 -1.87
C LEU A 110 -3.71 -1.06 -1.10
N ILE A 111 -4.21 -1.38 0.07
CA ILE A 111 -3.62 -2.41 0.93
C ILE A 111 -4.76 -3.27 1.48
N SER A 112 -4.64 -4.57 1.29
CA SER A 112 -5.61 -5.53 1.80
C SER A 112 -4.92 -6.47 2.78
N LEU A 113 -5.52 -6.66 3.95
CA LEU A 113 -5.15 -7.74 4.85
C LEU A 113 -6.10 -8.89 4.60
N ASN A 114 -5.54 -10.03 4.24
CA ASN A 114 -6.30 -11.24 3.99
C ASN A 114 -6.00 -12.27 5.06
N TYR A 115 -7.00 -13.05 5.40
CA TYR A 115 -6.84 -14.19 6.28
C TYR A 115 -7.25 -15.44 5.53
N ASN A 116 -6.33 -16.39 5.45
CA ASN A 116 -6.56 -17.67 4.75
C ASN A 116 -7.04 -17.46 3.32
N GLY A 117 -6.49 -16.45 2.65
CA GLY A 117 -6.84 -16.10 1.27
C GLY A 117 -8.09 -15.26 1.10
N GLU A 118 -8.81 -14.97 2.18
CA GLU A 118 -10.05 -14.19 2.11
C GLU A 118 -9.80 -12.75 2.57
N PRO A 119 -10.31 -11.75 1.83
CA PRO A 119 -10.19 -10.35 2.26
C PRO A 119 -10.85 -10.12 3.62
N TYR A 120 -10.14 -9.40 4.46
CA TYR A 120 -10.59 -9.12 5.82
C TYR A 120 -10.68 -7.62 6.09
N LEU A 121 -9.60 -6.90 5.85
CA LEU A 121 -9.55 -5.45 5.97
C LEU A 121 -8.98 -4.88 4.70
N GLY A 122 -9.48 -3.72 4.29
CA GLY A 122 -8.98 -3.02 3.13
C GLY A 122 -8.82 -1.54 3.42
N LEU A 123 -7.71 -1.01 2.97
CA LEU A 123 -7.40 0.42 3.05
C LEU A 123 -7.24 0.99 1.65
N ALA A 124 -7.93 2.09 1.37
CA ALA A 124 -7.70 2.92 0.20
C ALA A 124 -7.28 4.30 0.69
N ASN A 125 -6.01 4.64 0.52
CA ASN A 125 -5.47 5.92 0.94
C ASN A 125 -5.26 6.82 -0.27
N PHE A 126 -5.78 8.04 -0.21
CA PHE A 126 -5.68 9.03 -1.27
C PHE A 126 -4.84 10.21 -0.80
N PRO A 127 -3.51 10.15 -0.94
CA PRO A 127 -2.64 11.19 -0.40
C PRO A 127 -2.94 12.61 -0.88
N LYS A 128 -3.26 12.77 -2.16
CA LYS A 128 -3.51 14.11 -2.73
C LYS A 128 -4.83 14.69 -2.24
N MET A 129 -5.76 13.85 -1.82
CA MET A 129 -7.04 14.28 -1.29
C MET A 129 -7.04 14.34 0.23
N LYS A 130 -5.96 13.86 0.85
CA LYS A 130 -5.82 13.79 2.31
C LYS A 130 -6.99 13.07 2.95
N LYS A 131 -7.41 11.98 2.31
CA LYS A 131 -8.51 11.13 2.75
C LYS A 131 -8.11 9.68 2.66
N TYR A 132 -8.69 8.86 3.51
CA TYR A 132 -8.57 7.42 3.37
C TYR A 132 -9.85 6.73 3.78
N TYR A 133 -10.05 5.54 3.25
CA TYR A 133 -11.20 4.71 3.54
C TYR A 133 -10.70 3.38 4.05
N LEU A 134 -11.22 2.98 5.19
CA LEU A 134 -10.90 1.70 5.81
C LEU A 134 -12.23 1.01 6.09
N ASN A 135 -12.41 -0.20 5.53
CA ASN A 135 -13.64 -0.92 5.84
C ASN A 135 -13.63 -1.33 7.31
N THR A 136 -14.79 -1.25 7.92
CA THR A 136 -15.00 -1.77 9.26
C THR A 136 -15.71 -3.10 9.14
N SER A 137 -15.30 -4.05 9.94
CA SER A 137 -15.83 -5.41 9.85
C SER A 137 -17.27 -5.54 10.33
N LYS A 138 -17.84 -4.45 10.71
CA LYS A 138 -19.23 -4.47 11.16
C LYS A 138 -20.13 -4.29 9.97
N ASN A 139 -20.15 -5.31 9.16
CA ASN A 139 -21.21 -5.55 8.16
C ASN A 139 -20.75 -6.54 7.16
#